data_1576f45001163dcca832aa5e21a586ac
#
_entry.id   1576f45001163dcca832aa5e21a586ac
#
_cell.length_a   1.000
_cell.length_b   1.000
_cell.length_c   1.000
_cell.angle_alpha   90.00
_cell.angle_beta   90.00
_cell.angle_gamma   90.00
#
_symmetry.space_group_name_H-M   'P 1'
#
loop_
_entity.id
_entity.type
_entity.pdbx_description
1 polymer ?
#
loop_
_entity_poly.entity_id
_entity_poly.type
_entity_poly.pdbx_seq_one_letter_code
_entity_poly.pdbx_strand_id
1 'polypeptide(L)'
;KDGTKVFVGIAGLVAHLSGNIAAHTTLPVIGIPGDGGPLNGLDALFSTVQMPRGVPVATVAIGKAGAVNAGHLAAQMLATGDQDLAKKIADQREEQKRILLEDQ
;
A
#
# COMPACT_ATOMS: atom_id res chain seq x y z
N LYS A 1 -12.97 -14.38 8.01
CA LYS A 1 -13.67 -14.72 9.23
C LYS A 1 -14.07 -13.49 10.04
N ASP A 2 -13.15 -12.60 10.19
CA ASP A 2 -13.36 -11.35 10.92
C ASP A 2 -13.66 -10.16 9.99
N GLY A 3 -13.85 -10.40 8.70
CA GLY A 3 -14.12 -9.35 7.73
C GLY A 3 -12.88 -8.65 7.16
N THR A 4 -11.69 -9.07 7.56
CA THR A 4 -10.45 -8.51 7.01
C THR A 4 -10.37 -8.81 5.51
N LYS A 5 -10.06 -7.80 4.72
CA LYS A 5 -9.96 -7.92 3.26
C LYS A 5 -8.55 -7.66 2.74
N VAL A 6 -7.79 -6.82 3.41
CA VAL A 6 -6.46 -6.38 2.98
C VAL A 6 -5.59 -6.20 4.22
N PHE A 7 -4.33 -6.58 4.13
CA PHE A 7 -3.34 -6.28 5.16
C PHE A 7 -2.37 -5.22 4.66
N VAL A 8 -1.97 -4.32 5.56
CA VAL A 8 -0.95 -3.30 5.26
C VAL A 8 0.14 -3.42 6.32
N GLY A 9 1.36 -3.62 5.87
CA GLY A 9 2.51 -3.72 6.78
C GLY A 9 3.54 -2.64 6.49
N ILE A 10 4.05 -2.00 7.53
CA ILE A 10 5.15 -1.04 7.41
C ILE A 10 6.31 -1.52 8.27
N ALA A 11 7.50 -1.48 7.73
CA ALA A 11 8.70 -1.88 8.47
C ALA A 11 9.89 -1.04 8.01
N GLY A 12 10.77 -0.74 8.99
CA GLY A 12 12.02 -0.03 8.72
C GLY A 12 13.13 -1.01 8.38
N LEU A 13 14.30 -0.53 8.24
CA LEU A 13 15.57 -1.21 7.94
C LEU A 13 15.44 -2.50 7.14
N VAL A 14 15.19 -3.63 7.80
CA VAL A 14 14.98 -4.93 7.14
C VAL A 14 13.51 -5.27 7.27
N ALA A 15 12.76 -5.13 6.19
CA ALA A 15 11.31 -5.12 6.22
C ALA A 15 10.73 -6.51 5.96
N HIS A 16 10.75 -7.37 6.99
CA HIS A 16 10.20 -8.72 6.87
C HIS A 16 8.73 -8.83 7.26
N LEU A 17 8.14 -7.77 7.82
CA LEU A 17 6.78 -7.86 8.34
C LEU A 17 5.76 -8.19 7.26
N SER A 18 5.77 -7.44 6.16
CA SER A 18 4.81 -7.68 5.07
C SER A 18 5.01 -9.05 4.42
N GLY A 19 6.27 -9.50 4.31
CA GLY A 19 6.58 -10.83 3.81
C GLY A 19 6.05 -11.94 4.71
N ASN A 20 6.19 -11.78 6.03
CA ASN A 20 5.65 -12.74 6.98
C ASN A 20 4.12 -12.79 6.93
N ILE A 21 3.47 -11.64 6.81
CA ILE A 21 2.03 -11.59 6.65
C ILE A 21 1.61 -12.33 5.37
N ALA A 22 2.27 -12.02 4.26
CA ALA A 22 1.94 -12.62 2.97
C ALA A 22 2.11 -14.14 2.97
N ALA A 23 3.07 -14.65 3.74
CA ALA A 23 3.29 -16.09 3.85
C ALA A 23 2.17 -16.82 4.59
N HIS A 24 1.34 -16.11 5.34
CA HIS A 24 0.31 -16.69 6.20
C HIS A 24 -1.11 -16.31 5.80
N THR A 25 -1.30 -15.69 4.64
CA THR A 25 -2.62 -15.31 4.15
C THR A 25 -2.68 -15.36 2.64
N THR A 26 -3.88 -15.57 2.10
CA THR A 26 -4.12 -15.43 0.66
C THR A 26 -4.79 -14.10 0.32
N LEU A 27 -5.05 -13.27 1.33
CA LEU A 27 -5.58 -11.93 1.11
C LEU A 27 -4.49 -11.01 0.57
N PRO A 28 -4.87 -9.93 -0.12
CA PRO A 28 -3.88 -8.95 -0.59
C PRO A 28 -3.08 -8.36 0.56
N VAL A 29 -1.78 -8.21 0.35
CA VAL A 29 -0.85 -7.61 1.32
C VAL A 29 -0.15 -6.45 0.64
N ILE A 30 -0.19 -5.28 1.28
CA ILE A 30 0.51 -4.08 0.82
C ILE A 30 1.68 -3.83 1.78
N GLY A 31 2.87 -3.67 1.24
CA GLY A 31 4.06 -3.40 2.02
C GLY A 31 4.54 -1.96 1.84
N ILE A 32 4.81 -1.28 2.95
CA ILE A 32 5.35 0.08 2.95
C ILE A 32 6.78 0.02 3.48
N PRO A 33 7.79 0.30 2.63
CA PRO A 33 9.16 0.38 3.14
C PRO A 33 9.33 1.66 3.96
N GLY A 34 9.86 1.53 5.18
CA GLY A 34 10.19 2.68 6.01
C GLY A 34 11.42 3.40 5.50
N ASP A 35 11.55 4.67 5.82
CA ASP A 35 12.66 5.50 5.33
C ASP A 35 13.75 5.72 6.38
N GLY A 36 13.74 4.96 7.47
CA GLY A 36 14.75 5.05 8.51
C GLY A 36 16.06 4.39 8.12
N GLY A 37 17.08 4.69 8.91
CA GLY A 37 18.39 4.07 8.76
C GLY A 37 19.29 4.75 7.74
N PRO A 38 20.55 4.27 7.66
CA PRO A 38 21.57 4.94 6.85
C PRO A 38 21.36 4.85 5.34
N LEU A 39 20.53 3.92 4.87
CA LEU A 39 20.28 3.76 3.43
C LEU A 39 18.99 4.43 2.99
N ASN A 40 18.34 5.20 3.86
CA ASN A 40 17.14 5.99 3.54
C ASN A 40 15.99 5.16 2.96
N GLY A 41 15.87 3.93 3.42
CA GLY A 41 14.78 3.06 3.02
C GLY A 41 15.07 2.10 1.88
N LEU A 42 16.24 2.17 1.25
CA LEU A 42 16.58 1.26 0.15
C LEU A 42 16.63 -0.18 0.61
N ASP A 43 17.17 -0.44 1.79
CA ASP A 43 17.22 -1.78 2.38
C ASP A 43 15.82 -2.29 2.67
N ALA A 44 14.96 -1.43 3.22
CA ALA A 44 13.55 -1.78 3.47
C ALA A 44 12.81 -2.05 2.16
N LEU A 45 13.07 -1.24 1.12
CA LEU A 45 12.45 -1.44 -0.19
C LEU A 45 12.82 -2.81 -0.77
N PHE A 46 14.11 -3.13 -0.79
CA PHE A 46 14.54 -4.42 -1.34
C PHE A 46 13.99 -5.60 -0.54
N SER A 47 13.95 -5.48 0.79
CA SER A 47 13.39 -6.54 1.63
C SER A 47 11.90 -6.74 1.42
N THR A 48 11.18 -5.66 1.09
CA THR A 48 9.72 -5.70 0.89
C THR A 48 9.37 -6.22 -0.51
N VAL A 49 10.10 -5.75 -1.54
CA VAL A 49 9.73 -6.03 -2.92
C VAL A 49 10.20 -7.40 -3.41
N GLN A 50 11.31 -7.93 -2.86
CA GLN A 50 11.85 -9.20 -3.28
C GLN A 50 11.12 -10.36 -2.59
N MET A 51 10.02 -10.78 -3.17
CA MET A 51 9.20 -11.88 -2.65
C MET A 51 9.32 -13.10 -3.56
N PRO A 52 9.24 -14.32 -2.99
CA PRO A 52 9.29 -15.52 -3.80
C PRO A 52 8.06 -15.65 -4.69
N ARG A 53 8.23 -16.40 -5.79
CA ARG A 53 7.14 -16.66 -6.71
C ARG A 53 5.96 -17.29 -5.99
N GLY A 54 4.76 -16.75 -6.19
CA GLY A 54 3.54 -17.27 -5.59
C GLY A 54 3.15 -16.60 -4.27
N VAL A 55 4.01 -15.75 -3.70
CA VAL A 55 3.73 -15.04 -2.44
C VAL A 55 3.97 -13.54 -2.66
N PRO A 56 3.06 -12.84 -3.33
CA PRO A 56 3.29 -11.44 -3.69
C PRO A 56 2.99 -10.47 -2.56
N VAL A 57 3.72 -9.36 -2.55
CA VAL A 57 3.43 -8.19 -1.72
C VAL A 57 3.38 -6.97 -2.64
N ALA A 58 2.28 -6.22 -2.60
CA ALA A 58 2.15 -4.98 -3.36
C ALA A 58 2.97 -3.90 -2.66
N THR A 59 4.13 -3.59 -3.19
CA THR A 59 5.07 -2.66 -2.56
C THR A 59 4.82 -1.24 -3.08
N VAL A 60 4.65 -0.30 -2.16
CA VAL A 60 4.43 1.10 -2.48
C VAL A 60 5.71 1.91 -2.22
N ALA A 61 5.63 3.24 -2.33
CA ALA A 61 6.79 4.11 -2.18
C ALA A 61 7.36 4.04 -0.76
N ILE A 62 8.61 4.44 -0.64
CA ILE A 62 9.30 4.51 0.64
C ILE A 62 8.72 5.66 1.47
N GLY A 63 8.45 5.41 2.75
CA GLY A 63 8.10 6.44 3.71
C GLY A 63 6.68 6.97 3.59
N LYS A 64 6.53 8.26 3.84
CA LYS A 64 5.21 8.89 3.97
C LYS A 64 4.35 8.77 2.71
N ALA A 65 4.95 9.01 1.55
CA ALA A 65 4.21 8.88 0.28
C ALA A 65 3.67 7.46 0.10
N GLY A 66 4.46 6.46 0.48
CA GLY A 66 4.03 5.07 0.45
C GLY A 66 2.88 4.80 1.39
N ALA A 67 2.92 5.37 2.60
CA ALA A 67 1.85 5.19 3.57
C ALA A 67 0.54 5.76 3.03
N VAL A 68 0.57 6.95 2.44
CA VAL A 68 -0.62 7.56 1.83
C VAL A 68 -1.14 6.69 0.69
N ASN A 69 -0.25 6.26 -0.21
CA ASN A 69 -0.64 5.44 -1.35
C ASN A 69 -1.11 4.05 -0.95
N ALA A 70 -0.60 3.50 0.16
CA ALA A 70 -1.11 2.23 0.68
C ALA A 70 -2.58 2.34 1.06
N GLY A 71 -2.96 3.47 1.68
CA GLY A 71 -4.36 3.73 2.00
C GLY A 71 -5.24 3.82 0.75
N HIS A 72 -4.77 4.54 -0.26
CA HIS A 72 -5.49 4.64 -1.54
C HIS A 72 -5.61 3.27 -2.22
N LEU A 73 -4.51 2.51 -2.25
CA LEU A 73 -4.50 1.20 -2.90
C LEU A 73 -5.43 0.22 -2.18
N ALA A 74 -5.40 0.21 -0.84
CA ALA A 74 -6.30 -0.64 -0.06
C ALA A 74 -7.76 -0.29 -0.36
N ALA A 75 -8.08 1.00 -0.41
CA ALA A 75 -9.44 1.45 -0.75
C ALA A 75 -9.84 0.99 -2.15
N GLN A 76 -8.93 1.10 -3.12
CA GLN A 76 -9.19 0.65 -4.48
C GLN A 76 -9.44 -0.86 -4.54
N MET A 77 -8.68 -1.64 -3.78
CA MET A 77 -8.89 -3.09 -3.70
C MET A 77 -10.27 -3.41 -3.15
N LEU A 78 -10.67 -2.73 -2.08
CA LEU A 78 -11.99 -2.93 -1.47
C LEU A 78 -13.10 -2.50 -2.42
N ALA A 79 -12.87 -1.45 -3.19
CA ALA A 79 -13.85 -0.89 -4.12
C ALA A 79 -14.18 -1.83 -5.28
N THR A 80 -13.34 -2.82 -5.55
CA THR A 80 -13.64 -3.80 -6.62
C THR A 80 -14.92 -4.58 -6.33
N GLY A 81 -15.31 -4.67 -5.06
CA GLY A 81 -16.56 -5.31 -4.66
C GLY A 81 -17.54 -4.37 -3.97
N ASP A 82 -17.35 -3.05 -4.10
CA ASP A 82 -18.17 -2.06 -3.40
C ASP A 82 -18.33 -0.83 -4.29
N GLN A 83 -19.49 -0.75 -4.97
CA GLN A 83 -19.75 0.33 -5.94
C GLN A 83 -19.85 1.70 -5.28
N ASP A 84 -20.37 1.76 -4.05
CA ASP A 84 -20.47 3.04 -3.34
C ASP A 84 -19.07 3.58 -3.01
N LEU A 85 -18.17 2.72 -2.57
CA LEU A 85 -16.79 3.11 -2.30
C LEU A 85 -16.07 3.50 -3.59
N ALA A 86 -16.28 2.76 -4.67
CA ALA A 86 -15.70 3.09 -5.97
C ALA A 86 -16.11 4.49 -6.41
N LYS A 87 -17.38 4.86 -6.21
CA LYS A 87 -17.86 6.18 -6.56
C LYS A 87 -17.20 7.28 -5.72
N LYS A 88 -17.06 7.02 -4.42
CA LYS A 88 -16.39 7.99 -3.52
C LYS A 88 -14.95 8.24 -3.93
N ILE A 89 -14.23 7.18 -4.32
CA ILE A 89 -12.84 7.30 -4.78
C ILE A 89 -12.77 8.12 -6.06
N ALA A 90 -13.66 7.84 -7.02
CA ALA A 90 -13.71 8.57 -8.28
C ALA A 90 -14.02 10.05 -8.05
N ASP A 91 -14.99 10.34 -7.19
CA ASP A 91 -15.38 11.71 -6.87
C ASP A 91 -14.23 12.46 -6.21
N GLN A 92 -13.53 11.84 -5.28
CA GLN A 92 -12.39 12.45 -4.61
C GLN A 92 -11.28 12.78 -5.61
N ARG A 93 -11.00 11.88 -6.54
CA ARG A 93 -9.96 12.10 -7.54
C ARG A 93 -10.32 13.24 -8.48
N GLU A 94 -11.58 13.34 -8.88
CA GLU A 94 -12.04 14.46 -9.69
C GLU A 94 -11.94 15.78 -8.93
N GLU A 95 -12.27 15.78 -7.64
CA GLU A 95 -12.13 16.99 -6.81
C GLU A 95 -10.68 17.42 -6.70
N GLN A 96 -9.75 16.50 -6.56
CA GLN A 96 -8.32 16.82 -6.52
C GLN A 96 -7.83 17.41 -7.83
N LYS A 97 -8.29 16.87 -8.96
CA LYS A 97 -7.97 17.43 -10.27
C LYS A 97 -8.48 18.86 -10.39
N ARG A 98 -9.70 19.11 -9.95
CA ARG A 98 -10.29 20.44 -10.01
C ARG A 98 -9.49 21.44 -9.19
N ILE A 99 -9.09 21.05 -7.99
CA ILE A 99 -8.28 21.90 -7.12
C ILE A 99 -6.93 22.23 -7.77
N LEU A 100 -6.28 21.23 -8.37
CA LEU A 100 -4.99 21.44 -9.04
C LEU A 100 -5.12 22.40 -10.21
N LEU A 101 -6.21 22.30 -10.99
CA LEU A 101 -6.42 23.20 -12.13
C LEU A 101 -6.70 24.62 -11.69
N GLU A 102 -7.40 24.80 -10.58
CA GLU A 102 -7.69 26.15 -10.05
C GLU A 102 -6.44 26.83 -9.49
N ASP A 103 -5.48 26.08 -8.99
CA ASP A 103 -4.23 26.63 -8.44
C ASP A 103 -3.27 27.10 -9.52
N GLN A 104 -3.54 26.83 -10.76
CA GLN A 104 -2.74 27.32 -11.88
C GLN A 104 -3.31 28.64 -12.37
#